data_06eeab7fed7dc2872216432ea9840878
#
_entry.id   06eeab7fed7dc2872216432ea9840878
#
_cell.length_a   1.000
_cell.length_b   1.000
_cell.length_c   1.000
_cell.angle_alpha   90.00
_cell.angle_beta   90.00
_cell.angle_gamma   90.00
#
_symmetry.space_group_name_H-M   'P 1'
#
loop_
_entity.id
_entity.type
_entity.pdbx_description
1 polymer ?
#
loop_
_entity_poly.entity_id
_entity_poly.type
_entity_poly.pdbx_seq_one_letter_code
_entity_poly.pdbx_strand_id
1 'polypeptide(L)'
;MKDEYMIYKLSDSIKSTSHIDNELFVKHNVKRGLRNEDHSGVLVGLTKIGDVVGYERMPEGGLKAIPGKLVYRGINIEDLVKGIEKENRYGFEETAFLLLSGFLPDKDELETFTRLLNQSMPLEQKTTMNILDLEG
;
A
#
# COMPACT_ATOMS: atom_id res chain seq x y z
N MET A 1 15.68 -18.97 11.99
CA MET A 1 14.63 -18.68 13.01
C MET A 1 14.03 -17.28 12.89
N LYS A 2 14.80 -16.15 13.05
CA LYS A 2 14.21 -14.79 12.90
C LYS A 2 13.63 -14.54 11.50
N ASP A 3 14.32 -14.96 10.45
CA ASP A 3 13.92 -14.76 9.05
C ASP A 3 12.67 -15.56 8.70
N GLU A 4 12.61 -16.83 9.09
CA GLU A 4 11.43 -17.68 8.88
C GLU A 4 10.20 -17.14 9.63
N TYR A 5 10.40 -16.64 10.85
CA TYR A 5 9.35 -15.99 11.63
C TYR A 5 8.85 -14.72 10.92
N MET A 6 9.76 -13.89 10.39
CA MET A 6 9.40 -12.67 9.66
C MET A 6 8.62 -12.99 8.39
N ILE A 7 9.07 -13.97 7.60
CA ILE A 7 8.37 -14.41 6.38
C ILE A 7 6.97 -14.94 6.72
N TYR A 8 6.87 -15.76 7.77
CA TYR A 8 5.59 -16.27 8.23
C TYR A 8 4.65 -15.13 8.67
N LYS A 9 5.15 -14.19 9.52
CA LYS A 9 4.38 -13.05 10.01
C LYS A 9 3.89 -12.16 8.86
N LEU A 10 4.73 -11.86 7.88
CA LEU A 10 4.35 -11.12 6.69
C LEU A 10 3.29 -11.85 5.88
N SER A 11 3.49 -13.14 5.61
CA SER A 11 2.53 -13.95 4.85
C SER A 11 1.15 -13.97 5.52
N ASP A 12 1.10 -14.17 6.83
CA ASP A 12 -0.13 -14.18 7.59
C ASP A 12 -0.81 -12.80 7.63
N SER A 13 -0.02 -11.75 7.85
CA SER A 13 -0.51 -10.37 7.81
C SER A 13 -1.07 -10.00 6.43
N ILE A 14 -0.36 -10.32 5.35
CA ILE A 14 -0.83 -10.06 3.98
C ILE A 14 -2.18 -10.76 3.73
N LYS A 15 -2.32 -12.03 4.11
CA LYS A 15 -3.58 -12.77 3.94
C LYS A 15 -4.72 -12.14 4.72
N SER A 16 -4.50 -11.80 6.00
CA SER A 16 -5.55 -11.26 6.87
C SER A 16 -5.95 -9.83 6.49
N THR A 17 -4.98 -8.98 6.15
CA THR A 17 -5.23 -7.56 5.85
C THR A 17 -5.68 -7.30 4.41
N SER A 18 -5.45 -8.23 3.49
CA SER A 18 -5.82 -8.08 2.07
C SER A 18 -7.19 -8.69 1.75
N HIS A 19 -7.78 -9.47 2.66
CA HIS A 19 -9.10 -10.04 2.44
C HIS A 19 -10.18 -8.94 2.42
N ILE A 20 -10.99 -8.92 1.37
CA ILE A 20 -12.16 -8.06 1.22
C ILE A 20 -13.38 -8.94 1.09
N ASP A 21 -14.36 -8.74 1.99
CA ASP A 21 -15.60 -9.50 1.99
C ASP A 21 -16.40 -9.21 0.70
N ASN A 22 -16.88 -10.25 0.05
CA ASN A 22 -17.70 -10.13 -1.16
C ASN A 22 -18.98 -9.32 -0.94
N GLU A 23 -19.53 -9.31 0.26
CA GLU A 23 -20.70 -8.51 0.60
C GLU A 23 -20.44 -7.00 0.45
N LEU A 24 -19.21 -6.56 0.63
CA LEU A 24 -18.84 -5.15 0.44
C LEU A 24 -18.98 -4.71 -1.03
N PHE A 25 -18.71 -5.58 -1.99
CA PHE A 25 -18.90 -5.26 -3.40
C PHE A 25 -20.38 -5.03 -3.74
N VAL A 26 -21.27 -5.82 -3.15
CA VAL A 26 -22.72 -5.63 -3.29
C VAL A 26 -23.18 -4.39 -2.56
N LYS A 27 -22.77 -4.21 -1.29
CA LYS A 27 -23.13 -3.06 -0.45
C LYS A 27 -22.74 -1.72 -1.07
N HIS A 28 -21.57 -1.65 -1.70
CA HIS A 28 -21.07 -0.44 -2.33
C HIS A 28 -21.37 -0.33 -3.81
N ASN A 29 -22.19 -1.27 -4.35
CA ASN A 29 -22.56 -1.27 -5.78
C ASN A 29 -21.35 -1.13 -6.71
N VAL A 30 -20.30 -1.89 -6.44
CA VAL A 30 -19.07 -1.88 -7.25
C VAL A 30 -19.37 -2.33 -8.66
N LYS A 31 -19.10 -1.48 -9.64
CA LYS A 31 -19.43 -1.69 -11.05
C LYS A 31 -18.22 -2.04 -11.90
N ARG A 32 -18.48 -2.74 -13.00
CA ARG A 32 -17.50 -2.99 -14.07
C ARG A 32 -17.70 -1.98 -15.19
N GLY A 33 -17.25 -0.74 -15.01
CA GLY A 33 -17.42 0.29 -16.02
C GLY A 33 -16.82 1.60 -15.57
N LEU A 34 -16.79 2.62 -16.42
CA LEU A 34 -15.99 3.81 -16.17
C LEU A 34 -16.79 5.00 -15.60
N ARG A 35 -18.13 5.02 -15.76
CA ARG A 35 -18.95 6.13 -15.26
C ARG A 35 -20.38 5.70 -14.93
N ASN A 36 -21.00 6.41 -14.02
CA ASN A 36 -22.44 6.37 -13.75
C ASN A 36 -23.19 7.23 -14.78
N GLU A 37 -24.53 7.11 -14.83
CA GLU A 37 -25.40 7.89 -15.73
C GLU A 37 -25.31 9.39 -15.49
N ASP A 38 -25.04 9.82 -14.25
CA ASP A 38 -24.83 11.21 -13.85
C ASP A 38 -23.41 11.73 -14.13
N HIS A 39 -22.61 11.00 -14.91
CA HIS A 39 -21.21 11.28 -15.25
C HIS A 39 -20.23 11.25 -14.07
N SER A 40 -20.67 10.92 -12.87
CA SER A 40 -19.77 10.70 -11.73
C SER A 40 -18.88 9.46 -11.95
N GLY A 41 -17.77 9.38 -11.24
CA GLY A 41 -16.92 8.20 -11.23
C GLY A 41 -17.65 6.98 -10.66
N VAL A 42 -17.39 5.80 -11.23
CA VAL A 42 -17.91 4.55 -10.69
C VAL A 42 -16.92 3.92 -9.73
N LEU A 43 -17.44 3.21 -8.73
CA LEU A 43 -16.63 2.41 -7.84
C LEU A 43 -16.31 1.08 -8.53
N VAL A 44 -15.08 0.94 -9.03
CA VAL A 44 -14.64 -0.24 -9.80
C VAL A 44 -13.94 -1.29 -8.97
N GLY A 45 -13.63 -0.99 -7.71
CA GLY A 45 -12.96 -1.92 -6.79
C GLY A 45 -12.96 -1.41 -5.36
N LEU A 46 -12.54 -2.27 -4.46
CA LEU A 46 -12.31 -1.94 -3.06
C LEU A 46 -10.86 -2.28 -2.70
N THR A 47 -10.27 -1.48 -1.85
CA THR A 47 -8.93 -1.70 -1.30
C THR A 47 -8.90 -1.30 0.17
N LYS A 48 -8.06 -1.98 0.95
CA LYS A 48 -7.70 -1.60 2.33
C LYS A 48 -6.30 -0.99 2.42
N ILE A 49 -5.62 -0.85 1.26
CA ILE A 49 -4.20 -0.45 1.23
C ILE A 49 -4.05 1.06 1.28
N GLY A 50 -4.87 1.77 0.48
CA GLY A 50 -4.76 3.22 0.42
C GLY A 50 -6.10 3.88 0.11
N ASP A 51 -6.20 5.15 0.45
CA ASP A 51 -7.35 5.99 0.16
C ASP A 51 -6.89 7.39 -0.24
N VAL A 52 -7.53 7.93 -1.27
CA VAL A 52 -7.31 9.30 -1.73
C VAL A 52 -8.61 10.07 -1.61
N VAL A 53 -8.66 10.98 -0.66
CA VAL A 53 -9.86 11.76 -0.35
C VAL A 53 -9.66 13.19 -0.81
N GLY A 54 -10.46 13.65 -1.77
CA GLY A 54 -10.45 15.04 -2.28
C GLY A 54 -11.82 15.72 -2.17
N TYR A 55 -12.83 14.99 -1.69
CA TYR A 55 -14.19 15.48 -1.57
C TYR A 55 -14.86 14.90 -0.32
N GLU A 56 -15.77 15.66 0.29
CA GLU A 56 -16.69 15.17 1.31
C GLU A 56 -18.14 15.22 0.80
N ARG A 57 -18.97 14.29 1.26
CA ARG A 57 -20.39 14.30 0.95
C ARG A 57 -21.12 15.25 1.89
N MET A 58 -21.91 16.16 1.31
CA MET A 58 -22.74 17.08 2.10
C MET A 58 -24.01 16.39 2.56
N PRO A 59 -24.53 16.73 3.76
CA PRO A 59 -25.78 16.18 4.29
C PRO A 59 -26.98 16.40 3.37
N GLU A 60 -27.01 17.55 2.70
CA GLU A 60 -28.04 17.94 1.73
C GLU A 60 -27.86 17.32 0.34
N GLY A 61 -26.83 16.51 0.17
CA GLY A 61 -26.44 15.91 -1.12
C GLY A 61 -25.38 16.73 -1.86
N GLY A 62 -24.71 16.07 -2.80
CA GLY A 62 -23.58 16.66 -3.55
C GLY A 62 -22.22 16.42 -2.91
N LEU A 63 -21.17 16.93 -3.57
CA LEU A 63 -19.78 16.80 -3.18
C LEU A 63 -19.16 18.17 -3.00
N LYS A 64 -18.43 18.36 -1.90
CA LYS A 64 -17.64 19.56 -1.64
C LYS A 64 -16.16 19.19 -1.74
N ALA A 65 -15.41 19.94 -2.53
CA ALA A 65 -13.96 19.79 -2.61
C ALA A 65 -13.30 20.12 -1.27
N ILE A 66 -12.37 19.30 -0.84
CA ILE A 66 -11.53 19.48 0.34
C ILE A 66 -10.06 19.35 -0.05
N PRO A 67 -9.10 19.82 0.77
CA PRO A 67 -7.69 19.54 0.55
C PRO A 67 -7.46 18.04 0.38
N GLY A 68 -6.70 17.66 -0.66
CA GLY A 68 -6.40 16.28 -0.95
C GLY A 68 -5.71 15.60 0.23
N LYS A 69 -6.16 14.39 0.57
CA LYS A 69 -5.58 13.57 1.63
C LYS A 69 -5.26 12.19 1.10
N LEU A 70 -4.02 11.77 1.25
CA LEU A 70 -3.58 10.42 0.95
C LEU A 70 -3.37 9.65 2.26
N VAL A 71 -3.95 8.46 2.32
CA VAL A 71 -3.88 7.59 3.49
C VAL A 71 -3.35 6.23 3.07
N TYR A 72 -2.34 5.71 3.77
CA TYR A 72 -1.82 4.35 3.62
C TYR A 72 -2.16 3.52 4.85
N ARG A 73 -2.92 2.44 4.67
CA ARG A 73 -3.35 1.54 5.77
C ARG A 73 -3.92 2.29 6.98
N GLY A 74 -4.67 3.39 6.74
CA GLY A 74 -5.25 4.23 7.77
C GLY A 74 -4.36 5.35 8.31
N ILE A 75 -3.09 5.41 7.92
CA ILE A 75 -2.13 6.44 8.32
C ILE A 75 -2.04 7.53 7.26
N ASN A 76 -2.15 8.81 7.67
CA ASN A 76 -1.95 9.92 6.75
C ASN A 76 -0.49 9.97 6.29
N ILE A 77 -0.27 10.11 4.98
CA ILE A 77 1.08 10.19 4.41
C ILE A 77 1.92 11.33 5.00
N GLU A 78 1.31 12.45 5.35
CA GLU A 78 2.01 13.56 5.98
C GLU A 78 2.59 13.18 7.35
N ASP A 79 1.85 12.40 8.14
CA ASP A 79 2.31 11.97 9.47
C ASP A 79 3.42 10.92 9.35
N LEU A 80 3.32 10.04 8.34
CA LEU A 80 4.37 9.09 8.01
C LEU A 80 5.68 9.81 7.63
N VAL A 81 5.59 10.79 6.72
CA VAL A 81 6.75 11.57 6.25
C VAL A 81 7.37 12.35 7.41
N LYS A 82 6.57 13.04 8.23
CA LYS A 82 7.07 13.77 9.43
C LYS A 82 7.82 12.84 10.40
N GLY A 83 7.34 11.62 10.57
CA GLY A 83 8.02 10.62 11.41
C GLY A 83 9.40 10.24 10.86
N ILE A 84 9.47 9.98 9.55
CA ILE A 84 10.70 9.64 8.83
C ILE A 84 11.71 10.79 8.89
N GLU A 85 11.28 12.02 8.60
CA GLU A 85 12.11 13.22 8.63
C GLU A 85 12.66 13.52 10.04
N LYS A 86 11.80 13.41 11.06
CA LYS A 86 12.20 13.63 12.46
C LYS A 86 13.35 12.72 12.90
N GLU A 87 13.37 11.50 12.40
CA GLU A 87 14.42 10.51 12.72
C GLU A 87 15.57 10.50 11.71
N ASN A 88 15.52 11.37 10.69
CA ASN A 88 16.52 11.50 9.63
C ASN A 88 16.88 10.14 9.00
N ARG A 89 15.88 9.35 8.63
CA ARG A 89 16.04 8.00 8.07
C ARG A 89 15.35 7.87 6.71
N TYR A 90 15.68 6.82 5.98
CA TYR A 90 14.97 6.45 4.77
C TYR A 90 13.64 5.79 5.12
N GLY A 91 12.59 6.13 4.35
CA GLY A 91 11.24 5.65 4.63
C GLY A 91 10.72 4.58 3.66
N PHE A 92 11.53 4.14 2.68
CA PHE A 92 11.07 3.21 1.66
C PHE A 92 10.66 1.85 2.24
N GLU A 93 11.55 1.23 3.01
CA GLU A 93 11.34 -0.10 3.57
C GLU A 93 10.20 -0.11 4.59
N GLU A 94 10.11 0.93 5.42
CA GLU A 94 9.00 1.08 6.38
C GLU A 94 7.66 1.24 5.68
N THR A 95 7.61 2.07 4.63
CA THR A 95 6.39 2.26 3.83
C THR A 95 6.01 0.98 3.10
N ALA A 96 6.97 0.27 2.51
CA ALA A 96 6.75 -1.02 1.88
C ALA A 96 6.21 -2.05 2.88
N PHE A 97 6.79 -2.12 4.07
CA PHE A 97 6.32 -2.98 5.15
C PHE A 97 4.88 -2.64 5.55
N LEU A 98 4.57 -1.36 5.79
CA LEU A 98 3.22 -0.88 6.11
C LEU A 98 2.20 -1.29 5.04
N LEU A 99 2.51 -1.05 3.77
CA LEU A 99 1.60 -1.39 2.68
C LEU A 99 1.32 -2.89 2.58
N LEU A 100 2.33 -3.72 2.82
CA LEU A 100 2.22 -5.18 2.78
C LEU A 100 1.53 -5.74 4.02
N SER A 101 1.98 -5.37 5.21
CA SER A 101 1.54 -5.98 6.48
C SER A 101 0.26 -5.36 7.05
N GLY A 102 0.03 -4.07 6.75
CA GLY A 102 -1.10 -3.31 7.29
C GLY A 102 -0.81 -2.57 8.60
N PHE A 103 0.41 -2.60 9.10
CA PHE A 103 0.86 -1.89 10.31
C PHE A 103 2.33 -1.46 10.17
N LEU A 104 2.76 -0.50 11.00
CA LEU A 104 4.17 -0.06 11.03
C LEU A 104 5.04 -1.11 11.74
N PRO A 105 6.25 -1.35 11.22
CA PRO A 105 7.19 -2.24 11.88
C PRO A 105 7.76 -1.61 13.14
N ASP A 106 8.10 -2.42 14.13
CA ASP A 106 9.05 -2.00 15.15
C ASP A 106 10.50 -1.96 14.58
N LYS A 107 11.45 -1.51 15.39
CA LYS A 107 12.84 -1.33 14.94
C LYS A 107 13.49 -2.64 14.49
N ASP A 108 13.28 -3.72 15.24
CA ASP A 108 13.86 -5.04 14.95
C ASP A 108 13.23 -5.66 13.70
N GLU A 109 11.92 -5.45 13.50
CA GLU A 109 11.18 -5.86 12.32
C GLU A 109 11.65 -5.14 11.08
N LEU A 110 11.80 -3.80 11.16
CA LEU A 110 12.29 -2.98 10.05
C LEU A 110 13.71 -3.39 9.64
N GLU A 111 14.61 -3.56 10.59
CA GLU A 111 16.00 -4.00 10.33
C GLU A 111 16.01 -5.38 9.66
N THR A 112 15.21 -6.33 10.16
CA THR A 112 15.11 -7.68 9.58
C THR A 112 14.52 -7.64 8.18
N PHE A 113 13.47 -6.86 7.95
CA PHE A 113 12.83 -6.70 6.65
C PHE A 113 13.77 -6.08 5.62
N THR A 114 14.45 -4.98 5.99
CA THR A 114 15.46 -4.31 5.15
C THR A 114 16.58 -5.27 4.74
N ARG A 115 17.08 -6.06 5.69
CA ARG A 115 18.11 -7.06 5.42
C ARG A 115 17.61 -8.14 4.43
N LEU A 116 16.39 -8.65 4.60
CA LEU A 116 15.80 -9.62 3.70
C LEU A 116 15.61 -9.07 2.29
N LEU A 117 15.15 -7.82 2.15
CA LEU A 117 15.04 -7.16 0.84
C LEU A 117 16.41 -7.07 0.17
N ASN A 118 17.42 -6.57 0.88
CA ASN A 118 18.78 -6.42 0.37
C ASN A 118 19.39 -7.77 -0.07
N GLN A 119 19.14 -8.84 0.66
CA GLN A 119 19.59 -10.18 0.30
C GLN A 119 18.90 -10.74 -0.96
N SER A 120 17.69 -10.26 -1.26
CA SER A 120 16.90 -10.69 -2.42
C SER A 120 17.13 -9.83 -3.68
N MET A 121 17.85 -8.70 -3.56
CA MET A 121 18.12 -7.78 -4.68
C MET A 121 19.15 -8.26 -5.71
N PRO A 122 20.21 -9.04 -5.35
CA PRO A 122 21.20 -9.46 -6.32
C PRO A 122 20.58 -10.25 -7.47
N LEU A 123 20.88 -9.82 -8.70
CA LEU A 123 20.45 -10.53 -9.90
C LEU A 123 21.37 -11.73 -10.16
N GLU A 124 20.79 -12.81 -10.66
CA GLU A 124 21.59 -13.92 -11.18
C GLU A 124 22.45 -13.44 -12.35
N GLN A 125 23.67 -13.99 -12.45
CA GLN A 125 24.62 -13.63 -13.52
C GLN A 125 23.99 -13.74 -14.92
N LYS A 126 23.19 -14.76 -15.18
CA LYS A 126 22.47 -14.95 -16.46
C LYS A 126 21.51 -13.79 -16.74
N THR A 127 20.79 -13.30 -15.75
CA THR A 127 19.87 -12.15 -15.90
C THR A 127 20.65 -10.87 -16.19
N THR A 128 21.76 -10.66 -15.49
CA THR A 128 22.65 -9.51 -15.72
C THR A 128 23.20 -9.53 -17.15
N MET A 129 23.69 -10.68 -17.63
CA MET A 129 24.19 -10.83 -19.00
C MET A 129 23.10 -10.55 -20.03
N ASN A 130 21.89 -11.09 -19.85
CA ASN A 130 20.77 -10.84 -20.76
C ASN A 130 20.40 -9.35 -20.84
N ILE A 131 20.50 -8.59 -19.74
CA ILE A 131 20.23 -7.15 -19.75
C ILE A 131 21.31 -6.41 -20.54
N LEU A 132 22.59 -6.76 -20.34
CA LEU A 132 23.69 -6.15 -21.07
C LEU A 132 23.66 -6.45 -22.58
N ASP A 133 23.20 -7.63 -22.96
CA ASP A 133 23.03 -8.01 -24.38
C ASP A 133 21.91 -7.25 -25.09
N LEU A 134 20.99 -6.59 -24.35
CA LEU A 134 19.91 -5.74 -24.90
C LEU A 134 20.39 -4.31 -25.21
N GLU A 135 21.56 -3.90 -24.73
CA GLU A 135 22.16 -2.58 -24.99
C GLU A 135 23.09 -2.53 -26.22
N GLY A 136 23.22 -3.65 -26.94
CA GLY A 136 24.12 -3.83 -28.10
C GLY A 136 23.46 -3.61 -29.46
#